data_744b92e26ec6c80a711d8c98536446bb
#
_entry.id   744b92e26ec6c80a711d8c98536446bb
#
_cell.length_a   1.000
_cell.length_b   1.000
_cell.length_c   1.000
_cell.angle_alpha   90.00
_cell.angle_beta   90.00
_cell.angle_gamma   90.00
#
_symmetry.space_group_name_H-M   'P 1'
#
loop_
_entity.id
_entity.type
_entity.pdbx_description
1 polymer ?
#
loop_
_entity_poly.entity_id
_entity_poly.type
_entity_poly.pdbx_seq_one_letter_code
_entity_poly.pdbx_strand_id
1 'polypeptide(L)'
;VMLSLESIAHPEMLAAAAAHSRERDVPIIAIKAGRSTQGQKAASSHTGSLANEDRTVDAFFRHHGIWRVRDPHEQARAAQAYLKGWRPEGRRLVIISNSGASCVMGADAADDEGLPLAELAQHTQDAVASQLPGFATASNPIDITAALLSDSGLFGKVLPAVAQDP
;
A
#
# COMPACT_ATOMS: atom_id res chain seq x y z
N VAL A 1 15.96 0.64 4.51
CA VAL A 1 16.57 -0.56 5.14
C VAL A 1 15.57 -1.69 5.11
N MET A 2 16.01 -2.91 4.73
CA MET A 2 15.18 -4.11 4.72
C MET A 2 15.66 -5.03 5.84
N LEU A 3 14.74 -5.44 6.75
CA LEU A 3 15.03 -6.32 7.88
C LEU A 3 14.20 -7.60 7.80
N SER A 4 14.81 -8.73 8.17
CA SER A 4 14.10 -9.98 8.42
C SER A 4 14.41 -10.41 9.85
N LEU A 5 13.37 -10.48 10.69
CA LEU A 5 13.48 -10.65 12.13
C LEU A 5 12.71 -11.89 12.59
N GLU A 6 13.34 -12.74 13.38
CA GLU A 6 12.68 -13.85 14.07
C GLU A 6 12.29 -13.46 15.51
N SER A 7 13.12 -12.64 16.16
CA SER A 7 12.85 -12.07 17.48
C SER A 7 13.36 -10.64 17.58
N ILE A 8 12.88 -9.88 18.56
CA ILE A 8 13.37 -8.55 18.89
C ILE A 8 13.90 -8.63 20.33
N ALA A 9 15.18 -8.93 20.43
CA ALA A 9 15.85 -9.08 21.74
C ALA A 9 16.12 -7.70 22.40
N HIS A 10 16.39 -6.68 21.58
CA HIS A 10 16.73 -5.33 22.02
C HIS A 10 15.81 -4.30 21.37
N PRO A 11 14.56 -4.16 21.84
CA PRO A 11 13.59 -3.24 21.25
C PRO A 11 14.05 -1.77 21.33
N GLU A 12 14.81 -1.39 22.35
CA GLU A 12 15.37 -0.05 22.52
C GLU A 12 16.35 0.31 21.40
N MET A 13 17.16 -0.63 20.94
CA MET A 13 18.08 -0.43 19.81
C MET A 13 17.32 -0.27 18.50
N LEU A 14 16.29 -1.08 18.29
CA LEU A 14 15.46 -0.98 17.09
C LEU A 14 14.65 0.32 17.07
N ALA A 15 14.17 0.78 18.24
CA ALA A 15 13.50 2.07 18.40
C ALA A 15 14.44 3.23 18.04
N ALA A 16 15.69 3.21 18.56
CA ALA A 16 16.69 4.23 18.24
C ALA A 16 17.05 4.21 16.74
N ALA A 17 17.21 3.04 16.15
CA ALA A 17 17.46 2.90 14.71
C ALA A 17 16.28 3.45 13.88
N ALA A 18 15.04 3.21 14.31
CA ALA A 18 13.85 3.74 13.64
C ALA A 18 13.75 5.26 13.74
N ALA A 19 14.09 5.86 14.88
CA ALA A 19 14.17 7.31 15.05
C ALA A 19 15.20 7.93 14.10
N HIS A 20 16.41 7.39 14.08
CA HIS A 20 17.49 7.84 13.23
C HIS A 20 17.17 7.66 11.72
N SER A 21 16.45 6.60 11.38
CA SER A 21 15.98 6.31 10.03
C SER A 21 14.99 7.38 9.54
N ARG A 22 14.04 7.78 10.40
CA ARG A 22 13.06 8.85 10.09
C ARG A 22 13.73 10.22 9.88
N GLU A 23 14.72 10.56 10.70
CA GLU A 23 15.49 11.82 10.55
C GLU A 23 16.18 11.94 9.19
N ARG A 24 16.43 10.82 8.53
CA ARG A 24 17.11 10.74 7.23
C ARG A 24 16.19 10.41 6.07
N ASP A 25 14.89 10.35 6.29
CA ASP A 25 13.92 9.89 5.30
C ASP A 25 14.34 8.54 4.68
N VAL A 26 14.76 7.58 5.50
CA VAL A 26 15.12 6.23 5.08
C VAL A 26 14.20 5.23 5.77
N PRO A 27 13.23 4.60 5.12
CA PRO A 27 12.28 3.71 5.78
C PRO A 27 12.95 2.42 6.26
N ILE A 28 12.45 1.89 7.37
CA ILE A 28 12.70 0.50 7.75
C ILE A 28 11.49 -0.32 7.32
N ILE A 29 11.73 -1.33 6.48
CA ILE A 29 10.73 -2.27 5.99
C ILE A 29 11.07 -3.64 6.58
N ALA A 30 10.22 -4.16 7.45
CA ALA A 30 10.54 -5.34 8.25
C ALA A 30 9.56 -6.50 8.02
N ILE A 31 10.13 -7.70 7.82
CA ILE A 31 9.43 -8.97 7.96
C ILE A 31 9.65 -9.44 9.41
N LYS A 32 8.58 -9.81 10.12
CA LYS A 32 8.67 -10.48 11.41
C LYS A 32 8.09 -11.88 11.27
N ALA A 33 8.96 -12.87 11.30
CA ALA A 33 8.59 -14.28 11.31
C ALA A 33 7.96 -14.68 12.65
N GLY A 34 7.27 -15.81 12.69
CA GLY A 34 6.64 -16.31 13.91
C GLY A 34 5.40 -15.51 14.34
N ARG A 35 4.50 -15.21 13.42
CA ARG A 35 3.24 -14.49 13.68
C ARG A 35 2.17 -15.36 14.35
N SER A 36 2.03 -16.59 13.87
CA SER A 36 1.08 -17.56 14.40
C SER A 36 1.70 -18.38 15.55
N THR A 37 0.86 -19.03 16.34
CA THR A 37 1.31 -19.96 17.41
C THR A 37 2.24 -21.05 16.85
N GLN A 38 1.96 -21.58 15.67
CA GLN A 38 2.82 -22.59 15.04
C GLN A 38 4.14 -21.98 14.55
N GLY A 39 4.08 -20.78 13.95
CA GLY A 39 5.28 -20.05 13.53
C GLY A 39 6.17 -19.67 14.72
N GLN A 40 5.59 -19.30 15.87
CA GLN A 40 6.32 -19.02 17.10
C GLN A 40 7.06 -20.25 17.63
N LYS A 41 6.39 -21.41 17.63
CA LYS A 41 7.03 -22.69 18.01
C LYS A 41 8.20 -23.03 17.07
N ALA A 42 8.03 -22.85 15.77
CA ALA A 42 9.09 -23.08 14.81
C ALA A 42 10.27 -22.11 15.03
N ALA A 43 10.03 -20.81 15.18
CA ALA A 43 11.05 -19.81 15.43
C ALA A 43 11.84 -20.07 16.73
N SER A 44 11.14 -20.42 17.82
CA SER A 44 11.80 -20.75 19.10
C SER A 44 12.70 -21.97 19.02
N SER A 45 12.34 -22.96 18.20
CA SER A 45 13.17 -24.15 17.96
C SER A 45 14.46 -23.82 17.17
N HIS A 46 14.42 -22.77 16.34
CA HIS A 46 15.56 -22.33 15.53
C HIS A 46 16.53 -21.42 16.28
N THR A 47 16.02 -20.52 17.10
CA THR A 47 16.82 -19.44 17.69
C THR A 47 17.05 -19.61 19.20
N GLY A 48 16.33 -20.53 19.84
CA GLY A 48 16.32 -20.65 21.30
C GLY A 48 15.72 -19.45 22.04
N SER A 49 15.23 -18.46 21.30
CA SER A 49 14.64 -17.23 21.85
C SER A 49 13.14 -17.36 21.98
N LEU A 50 12.56 -16.82 23.06
CA LEU A 50 11.12 -16.66 23.19
C LEU A 50 10.62 -15.72 22.08
N ALA A 51 9.65 -16.19 21.29
CA ALA A 51 9.02 -15.36 20.28
C ALA A 51 8.19 -14.27 20.95
N ASN A 52 8.37 -13.03 20.50
CA ASN A 52 7.55 -11.91 20.96
C ASN A 52 6.10 -12.12 20.49
N GLU A 53 5.13 -11.75 21.32
CA GLU A 53 3.74 -11.75 20.95
C GLU A 53 3.50 -10.85 19.72
N ASP A 54 2.85 -11.38 18.70
CA ASP A 54 2.70 -10.72 17.39
C ASP A 54 2.00 -9.36 17.49
N ARG A 55 0.97 -9.27 18.32
CA ARG A 55 0.23 -8.03 18.58
C ARG A 55 1.12 -6.93 19.18
N THR A 56 2.01 -7.31 20.10
CA THR A 56 2.97 -6.38 20.72
C THR A 56 3.98 -5.86 19.69
N VAL A 57 4.49 -6.77 18.85
CA VAL A 57 5.39 -6.39 17.75
C VAL A 57 4.72 -5.45 16.76
N ASP A 58 3.48 -5.73 16.41
CA ASP A 58 2.71 -4.90 15.49
C ASP A 58 2.47 -3.48 16.05
N ALA A 59 2.12 -3.37 17.33
CA ALA A 59 1.99 -2.08 18.00
C ALA A 59 3.33 -1.32 18.07
N PHE A 60 4.43 -2.03 18.35
CA PHE A 60 5.77 -1.46 18.36
C PHE A 60 6.18 -0.93 16.99
N PHE A 61 5.97 -1.70 15.92
CA PHE A 61 6.30 -1.28 14.57
C PHE A 61 5.49 -0.05 14.14
N ARG A 62 4.19 -0.03 14.41
CA ARG A 62 3.34 1.14 14.14
C ARG A 62 3.81 2.38 14.90
N HIS A 63 4.10 2.23 16.20
CA HIS A 63 4.56 3.34 17.03
C HIS A 63 5.87 3.96 16.51
N HIS A 64 6.79 3.13 16.05
CA HIS A 64 8.10 3.57 15.59
C HIS A 64 8.17 3.84 14.07
N GLY A 65 7.07 3.75 13.33
CA GLY A 65 7.01 4.00 11.89
C GLY A 65 7.79 2.96 11.06
N ILE A 66 7.89 1.73 11.56
CA ILE A 66 8.50 0.61 10.85
C ILE A 66 7.42 -0.03 9.97
N TRP A 67 7.67 -0.12 8.67
CA TRP A 67 6.75 -0.75 7.72
C TRP A 67 6.81 -2.27 7.89
N ARG A 68 5.71 -2.84 8.33
CA ARG A 68 5.58 -4.28 8.47
C ARG A 68 5.05 -4.88 7.18
N VAL A 69 5.75 -5.90 6.67
CA VAL A 69 5.37 -6.66 5.47
C VAL A 69 5.35 -8.15 5.78
N ARG A 70 4.64 -8.91 4.94
CA ARG A 70 4.33 -10.33 5.21
C ARG A 70 5.39 -11.27 4.67
N ASP A 71 6.02 -10.91 3.56
CA ASP A 71 6.93 -11.75 2.82
C ASP A 71 8.00 -10.93 2.05
N PRO A 72 9.05 -11.58 1.51
CA PRO A 72 10.11 -10.90 0.77
C PRO A 72 9.63 -10.21 -0.52
N HIS A 73 8.58 -10.69 -1.17
CA HIS A 73 8.04 -10.05 -2.37
C HIS A 73 7.35 -8.75 -2.02
N GLU A 74 6.56 -8.74 -0.94
CA GLU A 74 5.94 -7.52 -0.42
C GLU A 74 7.01 -6.52 0.06
N GLN A 75 8.09 -7.01 0.69
CA GLN A 75 9.21 -6.17 1.11
C GLN A 75 9.89 -5.49 -0.07
N ALA A 76 10.14 -6.23 -1.15
CA ALA A 76 10.73 -5.69 -2.37
C ALA A 76 9.80 -4.65 -3.04
N ARG A 77 8.49 -4.94 -3.12
CA ARG A 77 7.49 -3.99 -3.66
C ARG A 77 7.41 -2.70 -2.85
N ALA A 78 7.40 -2.81 -1.52
CA ALA A 78 7.40 -1.64 -0.63
C ALA A 78 8.66 -0.78 -0.82
N ALA A 79 9.83 -1.42 -0.92
CA ALA A 79 11.08 -0.72 -1.20
C ALA A 79 11.06 -0.02 -2.57
N GLN A 80 10.57 -0.69 -3.61
CA GLN A 80 10.44 -0.11 -4.95
C GLN A 80 9.46 1.08 -4.96
N ALA A 81 8.30 0.96 -4.29
CA ALA A 81 7.34 2.05 -4.19
C ALA A 81 7.96 3.28 -3.50
N TYR A 82 8.68 3.06 -2.40
CA TYR A 82 9.39 4.14 -1.72
C TYR A 82 10.42 4.83 -2.63
N LEU A 83 11.23 4.05 -3.36
CA LEU A 83 12.27 4.56 -4.24
C LEU A 83 11.73 5.35 -5.45
N LYS A 84 10.44 5.21 -5.79
CA LYS A 84 9.77 6.06 -6.80
C LYS A 84 9.62 7.51 -6.34
N GLY A 85 9.84 7.80 -5.07
CA GLY A 85 9.76 9.14 -4.51
C GLY A 85 8.32 9.66 -4.34
N TRP A 86 7.32 8.82 -4.54
CA TRP A 86 5.93 9.21 -4.34
C TRP A 86 5.65 9.43 -2.85
N ARG A 87 5.12 10.60 -2.53
CA ARG A 87 4.77 11.02 -1.17
C ARG A 87 3.33 11.52 -1.19
N PRO A 88 2.34 10.62 -1.04
CA PRO A 88 0.94 11.04 -0.96
C PRO A 88 0.73 12.02 0.20
N GLU A 89 0.04 13.12 -0.06
CA GLU A 89 -0.31 14.10 0.97
C GLU A 89 -1.57 13.70 1.74
N GLY A 90 -2.37 12.78 1.18
CA GLY A 90 -3.62 12.29 1.73
C GLY A 90 -3.72 10.77 1.71
N ARG A 91 -4.88 10.27 2.15
CA ARG A 91 -5.19 8.84 2.18
C ARG A 91 -6.29 8.43 1.19
N ARG A 92 -6.92 9.38 0.51
CA ARG A 92 -7.98 9.10 -0.47
C ARG A 92 -7.36 8.48 -1.73
N LEU A 93 -7.99 7.43 -2.23
CA LEU A 93 -7.51 6.66 -3.36
C LEU A 93 -8.45 6.81 -4.55
N VAL A 94 -7.90 6.99 -5.74
CA VAL A 94 -8.62 6.82 -7.00
C VAL A 94 -8.10 5.57 -7.70
N ILE A 95 -9.02 4.74 -8.16
CA ILE A 95 -8.74 3.50 -8.91
C ILE A 95 -9.19 3.73 -10.35
N ILE A 96 -8.26 3.51 -11.29
CA ILE A 96 -8.53 3.57 -12.73
C ILE A 96 -8.04 2.28 -13.35
N SER A 97 -8.93 1.56 -14.04
CA SER A 97 -8.60 0.30 -14.71
C SER A 97 -9.34 0.17 -16.04
N ASN A 98 -8.80 -0.64 -16.95
CA ASN A 98 -9.49 -1.08 -18.15
C ASN A 98 -10.29 -2.36 -17.94
N SER A 99 -10.49 -2.76 -16.70
CA SER A 99 -11.24 -3.96 -16.30
C SER A 99 -12.12 -3.66 -15.10
N GLY A 100 -13.42 -3.80 -15.24
CA GLY A 100 -14.38 -3.65 -14.13
C GLY A 100 -14.09 -4.61 -12.99
N ALA A 101 -13.66 -5.85 -13.27
CA ALA A 101 -13.26 -6.80 -12.23
C ALA A 101 -12.05 -6.28 -11.43
N SER A 102 -11.06 -5.66 -12.09
CA SER A 102 -9.93 -5.05 -11.40
C SER A 102 -10.33 -3.83 -10.57
N CYS A 103 -11.32 -3.07 -11.03
CA CYS A 103 -11.91 -1.98 -10.24
C CYS A 103 -12.52 -2.50 -8.95
N VAL A 104 -13.32 -3.57 -9.02
CA VAL A 104 -13.95 -4.19 -7.84
C VAL A 104 -12.89 -4.73 -6.89
N MET A 105 -11.94 -5.55 -7.37
CA MET A 105 -10.87 -6.09 -6.54
C MET A 105 -10.00 -4.99 -5.91
N GLY A 106 -9.78 -3.89 -6.62
CA GLY A 106 -9.06 -2.74 -6.09
C GLY A 106 -9.83 -2.02 -4.97
N ALA A 107 -11.15 -1.91 -5.11
CA ALA A 107 -12.01 -1.35 -4.06
C ALA A 107 -12.03 -2.23 -2.80
N ASP A 108 -12.17 -3.55 -2.97
CA ASP A 108 -12.10 -4.52 -1.87
C ASP A 108 -10.76 -4.41 -1.13
N ALA A 109 -9.65 -4.36 -1.87
CA ALA A 109 -8.33 -4.23 -1.28
C ALA A 109 -8.13 -2.88 -0.56
N ALA A 110 -8.73 -1.80 -1.08
CA ALA A 110 -8.71 -0.50 -0.42
C ALA A 110 -9.47 -0.52 0.91
N ASP A 111 -10.63 -1.18 0.95
CA ASP A 111 -11.43 -1.34 2.17
C ASP A 111 -10.69 -2.18 3.21
N ASP A 112 -10.10 -3.31 2.83
CA ASP A 112 -9.29 -4.17 3.69
C ASP A 112 -8.11 -3.42 4.35
N GLU A 113 -7.53 -2.45 3.66
CA GLU A 113 -6.43 -1.63 4.16
C GLU A 113 -6.91 -0.31 4.82
N GLY A 114 -8.21 -0.10 4.90
CA GLY A 114 -8.82 1.11 5.47
C GLY A 114 -8.46 2.39 4.69
N LEU A 115 -8.32 2.28 3.37
CA LEU A 115 -8.06 3.40 2.47
C LEU A 115 -9.38 3.86 1.82
N PRO A 116 -9.89 5.05 2.19
CA PRO A 116 -11.13 5.54 1.61
C PRO A 116 -10.95 5.86 0.12
N LEU A 117 -11.93 5.49 -0.69
CA LEU A 117 -11.99 5.96 -2.07
C LEU A 117 -12.37 7.43 -2.11
N ALA A 118 -11.73 8.20 -3.00
CA ALA A 118 -12.07 9.60 -3.22
C ALA A 118 -13.44 9.73 -3.87
N GLU A 119 -14.26 10.66 -3.40
CA GLU A 119 -15.43 11.14 -4.11
C GLU A 119 -14.98 12.24 -5.06
N LEU A 120 -15.00 11.97 -6.37
CA LEU A 120 -14.59 12.93 -7.38
C LEU A 120 -15.64 14.04 -7.53
N ALA A 121 -15.17 15.27 -7.68
CA ALA A 121 -16.03 16.40 -7.97
C ALA A 121 -16.80 16.20 -9.29
N GLN A 122 -18.01 16.75 -9.39
CA GLN A 122 -18.87 16.56 -10.57
C GLN A 122 -18.18 16.99 -11.88
N HIS A 123 -17.47 18.11 -11.86
CA HIS A 123 -16.75 18.58 -13.05
C HIS A 123 -15.63 17.61 -13.49
N THR A 124 -14.98 16.92 -12.54
CA THR A 124 -13.99 15.88 -12.83
C THR A 124 -14.68 14.66 -13.44
N GLN A 125 -15.80 14.22 -12.87
CA GLN A 125 -16.58 13.12 -13.44
C GLN A 125 -17.05 13.44 -14.86
N ASP A 126 -17.54 14.66 -15.11
CA ASP A 126 -17.98 15.11 -16.43
C ASP A 126 -16.82 15.13 -17.44
N ALA A 127 -15.66 15.63 -17.01
CA ALA A 127 -14.44 15.64 -17.84
C ALA A 127 -13.99 14.21 -18.19
N VAL A 128 -14.02 13.29 -17.23
CA VAL A 128 -13.71 11.88 -17.44
C VAL A 128 -14.74 11.24 -18.36
N ALA A 129 -16.03 11.42 -18.10
CA ALA A 129 -17.13 10.87 -18.89
C ALA A 129 -17.05 11.30 -20.36
N SER A 130 -16.61 12.53 -20.63
CA SER A 130 -16.46 13.04 -22.01
C SER A 130 -15.41 12.28 -22.84
N GLN A 131 -14.49 11.58 -22.17
CA GLN A 131 -13.44 10.78 -22.81
C GLN A 131 -13.79 9.29 -22.91
N LEU A 132 -14.85 8.86 -22.26
CA LEU A 132 -15.24 7.46 -22.14
C LEU A 132 -16.46 7.12 -23.00
N PRO A 133 -16.62 5.85 -23.42
CA PRO A 133 -17.88 5.39 -23.99
C PRO A 133 -19.05 5.61 -23.00
N GLY A 134 -20.24 5.90 -23.52
CA GLY A 134 -21.40 6.25 -22.70
C GLY A 134 -21.90 5.17 -21.72
N PHE A 135 -21.37 3.95 -21.80
CA PHE A 135 -21.65 2.86 -20.86
C PHE A 135 -20.56 2.71 -19.78
N ALA A 136 -19.47 3.50 -19.85
CA ALA A 136 -18.38 3.44 -18.90
C ALA A 136 -18.71 4.23 -17.63
N THR A 137 -18.06 3.85 -16.52
CA THR A 137 -18.25 4.51 -15.23
C THR A 137 -17.19 5.58 -15.02
N ALA A 138 -17.61 6.83 -14.90
CA ALA A 138 -16.71 7.97 -14.62
C ALA A 138 -16.54 8.27 -13.14
N SER A 139 -17.33 7.63 -12.26
CA SER A 139 -17.13 7.68 -10.81
C SER A 139 -16.04 6.71 -10.35
N ASN A 140 -15.46 6.98 -9.19
CA ASN A 140 -14.40 6.13 -8.63
C ASN A 140 -14.99 4.85 -7.97
N PRO A 141 -14.53 3.63 -8.36
CA PRO A 141 -13.50 3.30 -9.36
C PRO A 141 -13.89 3.63 -10.79
N ILE A 142 -12.94 4.19 -11.56
CA ILE A 142 -13.14 4.54 -12.97
C ILE A 142 -12.81 3.31 -13.85
N ASP A 143 -13.82 2.77 -14.51
CA ASP A 143 -13.61 1.71 -15.51
C ASP A 143 -13.53 2.31 -16.92
N ILE A 144 -12.32 2.45 -17.44
CA ILE A 144 -12.09 2.93 -18.80
C ILE A 144 -12.37 1.87 -19.88
N THR A 145 -12.77 0.68 -19.46
CA THR A 145 -13.22 -0.45 -20.29
C THR A 145 -12.18 -0.96 -21.32
N ALA A 146 -12.62 -1.85 -22.21
CA ALA A 146 -11.83 -2.27 -23.36
C ALA A 146 -11.63 -1.14 -24.41
N ALA A 147 -12.18 0.06 -24.19
CA ALA A 147 -11.94 1.21 -25.05
C ALA A 147 -10.43 1.56 -25.17
N LEU A 148 -9.64 1.19 -24.16
CA LEU A 148 -8.17 1.30 -24.21
C LEU A 148 -7.54 0.54 -25.38
N LEU A 149 -8.15 -0.53 -25.87
CA LEU A 149 -7.68 -1.29 -27.03
C LEU A 149 -7.82 -0.50 -28.34
N SER A 150 -8.83 0.38 -28.41
CA SER A 150 -9.09 1.25 -29.58
C SER A 150 -8.39 2.62 -29.45
N ASP A 151 -8.17 3.06 -28.23
CA ASP A 151 -7.48 4.33 -27.92
C ASP A 151 -6.44 4.12 -26.82
N SER A 152 -5.21 3.78 -27.23
CA SER A 152 -4.10 3.57 -26.30
C SER A 152 -3.72 4.81 -25.48
N GLY A 153 -4.15 6.01 -25.91
CA GLY A 153 -3.92 7.28 -25.22
C GLY A 153 -4.93 7.59 -24.12
N LEU A 154 -5.94 6.74 -23.90
CA LEU A 154 -7.06 7.02 -23.01
C LEU A 154 -6.66 7.32 -21.57
N PHE A 155 -5.67 6.60 -21.01
CA PHE A 155 -5.11 6.93 -19.72
C PHE A 155 -4.53 8.34 -19.65
N GLY A 156 -3.81 8.76 -20.70
CA GLY A 156 -3.24 10.11 -20.81
C GLY A 156 -4.30 11.22 -20.89
N LYS A 157 -5.52 10.89 -21.29
CA LYS A 157 -6.66 11.83 -21.34
C LYS A 157 -7.39 11.90 -20.00
N VAL A 158 -7.55 10.77 -19.32
CA VAL A 158 -8.29 10.67 -18.04
C VAL A 158 -7.46 11.14 -16.84
N LEU A 159 -6.19 10.71 -16.75
CA LEU A 159 -5.31 11.00 -15.61
C LEU A 159 -5.16 12.49 -15.27
N PRO A 160 -5.00 13.42 -16.23
CA PRO A 160 -4.86 14.84 -15.91
C PRO A 160 -6.11 15.42 -15.23
N ALA A 161 -7.31 15.00 -15.63
CA ALA A 161 -8.56 15.44 -15.01
C ALA A 161 -8.67 14.97 -13.57
N VAL A 162 -8.33 13.69 -13.32
CA VAL A 162 -8.32 13.11 -11.98
C VAL A 162 -7.25 13.72 -11.07
N ALA A 163 -6.05 13.97 -11.62
CA ALA A 163 -4.95 14.57 -10.86
C ALA A 163 -5.18 16.03 -10.44
N GLN A 164 -6.16 16.71 -11.05
CA GLN A 164 -6.57 18.08 -10.73
C GLN A 164 -7.83 18.13 -9.87
N ASP A 165 -8.37 16.98 -9.47
CA ASP A 165 -9.51 16.92 -8.55
C ASP A 165 -9.11 17.48 -7.18
N PRO A 166 -9.96 18.33 -6.55
CA PRO A 166 -9.64 19.01 -5.29
C PRO A 166 -9.47 18.09 -4.06
#